data_0d559080a536bd84a4c08c23fc7161e8
#
_entry.id   0d559080a536bd84a4c08c23fc7161e8
#
_cell.length_a   1.000
_cell.length_b   1.000
_cell.length_c   1.000
_cell.angle_alpha   90.00
_cell.angle_beta   90.00
_cell.angle_gamma   90.00
#
_symmetry.space_group_name_H-M   'P 1'
#
loop_
_entity.id
_entity.type
_entity.pdbx_description
1 polymer ?
#
loop_
_entity_poly.entity_id
_entity_poly.type
_entity_poly.pdbx_seq_one_letter_code
_entity_poly.pdbx_strand_id
1 'polypeptide(L)'
;MATASLTASPRIAPGAGVERGPRRWLRDYRSMVSWHIASLRIWLVTLTAVQVLSGVGFVLGISLFFNHIPTSAALFVSTGVPVINLLMVGLILGPQLVANQKVSGSYEYMRSLPVSRSVTAAAWYTVCLLGGVPAMVIALGVAELRYGIPLHISAWIIPAVLLTSFTGTMLGYALAHAIGNPMATQLITQLLVFAIFGFAPILFPLAQMPAWLGDLNWWFPFRHMADVMRSALTTTPDSAVATGYVVLVVWAAACAALAGYALGRRP
;
A
#
# COMPACT_ATOMS: atom_id res chain seq x y z
N MET A 1 -31.68 61.71 -7.65
CA MET A 1 -30.23 61.30 -7.71
C MET A 1 -29.90 60.70 -6.36
N ALA A 2 -29.88 59.41 -6.29
CA ALA A 2 -29.49 58.66 -5.09
C ALA A 2 -28.18 57.88 -5.45
N THR A 3 -27.08 58.32 -4.89
CA THR A 3 -25.76 57.69 -4.99
C THR A 3 -25.75 56.44 -4.08
N ALA A 4 -25.82 55.29 -4.68
CA ALA A 4 -25.61 54.00 -3.99
C ALA A 4 -24.16 53.93 -3.49
N SER A 5 -23.99 53.89 -2.20
CA SER A 5 -22.71 53.62 -1.53
C SER A 5 -22.32 52.16 -1.82
N LEU A 6 -21.26 51.97 -2.59
CA LEU A 6 -20.60 50.68 -2.75
C LEU A 6 -20.10 50.23 -1.39
N THR A 7 -20.77 49.27 -0.80
CA THR A 7 -20.36 48.58 0.43
C THR A 7 -19.00 47.92 0.18
N ALA A 8 -18.00 48.37 0.94
CA ALA A 8 -16.65 47.82 0.90
C ALA A 8 -16.72 46.31 1.19
N SER A 9 -16.18 45.51 0.27
CA SER A 9 -15.97 44.09 0.49
C SER A 9 -15.19 43.86 1.78
N PRO A 10 -15.55 42.89 2.61
CA PRO A 10 -14.79 42.60 3.82
C PRO A 10 -13.34 42.25 3.42
N ARG A 11 -12.41 43.09 3.85
CA ARG A 11 -10.98 42.79 3.71
C ARG A 11 -10.70 41.53 4.53
N ILE A 12 -10.49 40.43 3.84
CA ILE A 12 -9.94 39.21 4.45
C ILE A 12 -8.56 39.61 5.00
N ALA A 13 -8.42 39.62 6.31
CA ALA A 13 -7.18 39.92 6.98
C ALA A 13 -6.09 38.99 6.47
N PRO A 14 -4.96 39.47 5.91
CA PRO A 14 -3.86 38.64 5.51
C PRO A 14 -3.20 38.08 6.77
N GLY A 15 -3.25 36.74 6.93
CA GLY A 15 -2.35 36.06 7.83
C GLY A 15 -2.85 35.85 9.27
N ALA A 16 -3.94 35.14 9.46
CA ALA A 16 -3.94 34.22 10.59
C ALA A 16 -2.84 33.21 10.34
N GLY A 17 -1.70 33.38 11.00
CA GLY A 17 -0.53 32.52 10.86
C GLY A 17 -0.98 31.07 10.99
N VAL A 18 -0.75 30.30 9.92
CA VAL A 18 -1.14 28.90 9.88
C VAL A 18 -0.42 28.20 11.03
N GLU A 19 -1.11 28.01 12.16
CA GLU A 19 -0.56 27.30 13.31
C GLU A 19 0.10 26.01 12.84
N ARG A 20 1.42 25.95 12.88
CA ARG A 20 2.21 24.75 12.57
C ARG A 20 2.51 24.06 13.89
N GLY A 21 1.86 22.90 14.14
CA GLY A 21 2.09 22.17 15.36
C GLY A 21 1.54 20.73 15.28
N PRO A 22 2.00 19.83 16.16
CA PRO A 22 1.58 18.43 16.13
C PRO A 22 0.08 18.24 16.37
N ARG A 23 -0.55 19.13 17.13
CA ARG A 23 -2.02 19.11 17.37
C ARG A 23 -2.82 19.39 16.10
N ARG A 24 -2.36 20.35 15.29
CA ARG A 24 -2.98 20.63 13.98
C ARG A 24 -2.78 19.48 13.04
N TRP A 25 -1.55 18.94 12.95
CA TRP A 25 -1.26 17.78 12.11
C TRP A 25 -2.20 16.62 12.43
N LEU A 26 -2.40 16.29 13.71
CA LEU A 26 -3.27 15.21 14.14
C LEU A 26 -4.76 15.49 13.81
N ARG A 27 -5.21 16.73 13.98
CA ARG A 27 -6.57 17.12 13.60
C ARG A 27 -6.81 16.99 12.12
N ASP A 28 -5.89 17.53 11.30
CA ASP A 28 -5.98 17.49 9.85
C ASP A 28 -5.88 16.03 9.34
N TYR A 29 -5.04 15.21 9.97
CA TYR A 29 -4.95 13.78 9.71
C TYR A 29 -6.27 13.04 9.97
N ARG A 30 -6.88 13.25 11.14
CA ARG A 30 -8.18 12.63 11.48
C ARG A 30 -9.28 13.07 10.51
N SER A 31 -9.32 14.34 10.16
CA SER A 31 -10.28 14.87 9.19
C SER A 31 -10.06 14.26 7.80
N MET A 32 -8.80 14.11 7.37
CA MET A 32 -8.48 13.53 6.07
C MET A 32 -8.79 12.02 6.02
N VAL A 33 -8.50 11.27 7.09
CA VAL A 33 -8.86 9.85 7.20
C VAL A 33 -10.38 9.68 7.17
N SER A 34 -11.11 10.46 7.97
CA SER A 34 -12.59 10.38 7.99
C SER A 34 -13.20 10.75 6.65
N TRP A 35 -12.64 11.76 5.97
CA TRP A 35 -13.06 12.16 4.63
C TRP A 35 -12.81 11.04 3.60
N HIS A 36 -11.63 10.42 3.63
CA HIS A 36 -11.34 9.28 2.75
C HIS A 36 -12.27 8.09 3.00
N ILE A 37 -12.49 7.73 4.26
CA ILE A 37 -13.40 6.64 4.61
C ILE A 37 -14.84 6.95 4.15
N ALA A 38 -15.34 8.17 4.40
CA ALA A 38 -16.68 8.56 3.99
C ALA A 38 -16.84 8.59 2.47
N SER A 39 -15.86 9.17 1.76
CA SER A 39 -15.88 9.31 0.30
C SER A 39 -15.68 7.97 -0.43
N LEU A 40 -14.89 7.08 0.16
CA LEU A 40 -14.46 5.83 -0.47
C LEU A 40 -15.12 4.60 0.15
N ARG A 41 -16.11 4.74 1.04
CA ARG A 41 -16.70 3.62 1.79
C ARG A 41 -17.12 2.44 0.93
N ILE A 42 -17.80 2.71 -0.20
CA ILE A 42 -18.26 1.67 -1.12
C ILE A 42 -17.04 1.04 -1.83
N TRP A 43 -16.11 1.87 -2.28
CA TRP A 43 -14.86 1.41 -2.90
C TRP A 43 -13.99 0.59 -1.94
N LEU A 44 -13.88 0.99 -0.68
CA LEU A 44 -13.13 0.26 0.34
C LEU A 44 -13.74 -1.11 0.60
N VAL A 45 -15.06 -1.19 0.77
CA VAL A 45 -15.75 -2.47 0.96
C VAL A 45 -15.57 -3.37 -0.26
N THR A 46 -15.80 -2.85 -1.46
CA THR A 46 -15.64 -3.61 -2.71
C THR A 46 -14.18 -4.06 -2.89
N LEU A 47 -13.22 -3.17 -2.65
CA LEU A 47 -11.80 -3.51 -2.76
C LEU A 47 -11.41 -4.59 -1.76
N THR A 48 -11.79 -4.42 -0.48
CA THR A 48 -11.50 -5.42 0.55
C THR A 48 -12.13 -6.77 0.19
N ALA A 49 -13.36 -6.79 -0.32
CA ALA A 49 -14.00 -8.00 -0.81
C ALA A 49 -13.23 -8.65 -1.96
N VAL A 50 -12.78 -7.86 -2.94
CA VAL A 50 -11.96 -8.35 -4.06
C VAL A 50 -10.62 -8.90 -3.54
N GLN A 51 -9.98 -8.23 -2.60
CA GLN A 51 -8.72 -8.68 -2.02
C GLN A 51 -8.88 -9.97 -1.19
N VAL A 52 -9.98 -10.08 -0.42
CA VAL A 52 -10.35 -11.32 0.28
C VAL A 52 -10.55 -12.44 -0.73
N LEU A 53 -11.35 -12.19 -1.76
CA LEU A 53 -11.63 -13.19 -2.81
C LEU A 53 -10.34 -13.59 -3.54
N SER A 54 -9.45 -12.65 -3.85
CA SER A 54 -8.16 -12.93 -4.47
C SER A 54 -7.27 -13.76 -3.56
N GLY A 55 -7.11 -13.38 -2.27
CA GLY A 55 -6.29 -14.11 -1.32
C GLY A 55 -6.81 -15.53 -1.06
N VAL A 56 -8.10 -15.66 -0.82
CA VAL A 56 -8.77 -16.97 -0.66
C VAL A 56 -8.70 -17.77 -1.96
N GLY A 57 -8.91 -17.12 -3.10
CA GLY A 57 -8.80 -17.72 -4.42
C GLY A 57 -7.40 -18.29 -4.72
N PHE A 58 -6.34 -17.60 -4.32
CA PHE A 58 -4.97 -18.10 -4.42
C PHE A 58 -4.76 -19.35 -3.55
N VAL A 59 -5.18 -19.30 -2.28
CA VAL A 59 -5.03 -20.41 -1.35
C VAL A 59 -5.83 -21.64 -1.84
N LEU A 60 -7.09 -21.46 -2.17
CA LEU A 60 -7.95 -22.56 -2.62
C LEU A 60 -7.57 -23.01 -4.03
N GLY A 61 -7.27 -22.08 -4.94
CA GLY A 61 -6.88 -22.40 -6.32
C GLY A 61 -5.68 -23.34 -6.37
N ILE A 62 -4.60 -23.00 -5.66
CA ILE A 62 -3.43 -23.88 -5.59
C ILE A 62 -3.80 -25.24 -5.00
N SER A 63 -4.65 -25.27 -3.97
CA SER A 63 -5.08 -26.52 -3.36
C SER A 63 -5.94 -27.41 -4.25
N LEU A 64 -6.64 -26.84 -5.25
CA LEU A 64 -7.43 -27.60 -6.21
C LEU A 64 -6.59 -28.22 -7.33
N PHE A 65 -5.50 -27.56 -7.71
CA PHE A 65 -4.60 -28.07 -8.75
C PHE A 65 -3.67 -29.18 -8.25
N PHE A 66 -3.40 -29.25 -6.95
CA PHE A 66 -2.49 -30.20 -6.35
C PHE A 66 -3.18 -31.06 -5.30
N ASN A 67 -3.38 -32.34 -5.55
CA ASN A 67 -3.98 -33.29 -4.60
C ASN A 67 -3.17 -33.45 -3.30
N HIS A 68 -1.84 -33.35 -3.41
CA HIS A 68 -0.93 -33.36 -2.27
C HIS A 68 0.08 -32.23 -2.43
N ILE A 69 -0.05 -31.21 -1.59
CA ILE A 69 0.91 -30.11 -1.54
C ILE A 69 1.90 -30.40 -0.41
N PRO A 70 3.21 -30.45 -0.69
CA PRO A 70 4.22 -30.53 0.37
C PRO A 70 4.02 -29.40 1.40
N THR A 71 4.15 -29.71 2.68
CA THR A 71 3.98 -28.71 3.76
C THR A 71 4.82 -27.46 3.57
N SER A 72 6.04 -27.62 3.02
CA SER A 72 6.92 -26.50 2.70
C SER A 72 6.34 -25.56 1.62
N ALA A 73 5.74 -26.13 0.57
CA ALA A 73 5.11 -25.34 -0.49
C ALA A 73 3.83 -24.65 0.02
N ALA A 74 3.04 -25.36 0.82
CA ALA A 74 1.85 -24.81 1.45
C ALA A 74 2.20 -23.65 2.40
N LEU A 75 3.24 -23.78 3.23
CA LEU A 75 3.77 -22.69 4.06
C LEU A 75 4.21 -21.49 3.22
N PHE A 76 4.92 -21.77 2.12
CA PHE A 76 5.44 -20.72 1.26
C PHE A 76 4.32 -19.87 0.66
N VAL A 77 3.28 -20.51 0.13
CA VAL A 77 2.10 -19.84 -0.42
C VAL A 77 1.34 -19.10 0.65
N SER A 78 1.07 -19.76 1.78
CA SER A 78 0.29 -19.17 2.88
C SER A 78 0.94 -17.92 3.46
N THR A 79 2.27 -17.85 3.48
CA THR A 79 3.01 -16.68 3.96
C THR A 79 3.22 -15.62 2.88
N GLY A 80 3.16 -15.99 1.60
CA GLY A 80 3.29 -15.08 0.46
C GLY A 80 2.00 -14.32 0.13
N VAL A 81 0.84 -14.95 0.26
CA VAL A 81 -0.47 -14.35 -0.04
C VAL A 81 -0.73 -13.06 0.78
N PRO A 82 -0.45 -13.00 2.09
CA PRO A 82 -0.52 -11.76 2.88
C PRO A 82 0.29 -10.59 2.30
N VAL A 83 1.50 -10.88 1.83
CA VAL A 83 2.37 -9.86 1.22
C VAL A 83 1.73 -9.30 -0.03
N ILE A 84 1.19 -10.17 -0.89
CA ILE A 84 0.49 -9.76 -2.10
C ILE A 84 -0.71 -8.89 -1.76
N ASN A 85 -1.56 -9.30 -0.81
CA ASN A 85 -2.73 -8.52 -0.41
C ASN A 85 -2.36 -7.11 0.05
N LEU A 86 -1.35 -6.97 0.92
CA LEU A 86 -0.89 -5.67 1.41
C LEU A 86 -0.27 -4.81 0.31
N LEU A 87 0.54 -5.42 -0.55
CA LEU A 87 1.22 -4.73 -1.63
C LEU A 87 0.24 -4.25 -2.71
N MET A 88 -0.71 -5.11 -3.09
CA MET A 88 -1.67 -4.81 -4.15
C MET A 88 -2.60 -3.65 -3.79
N VAL A 89 -3.06 -3.57 -2.54
CA VAL A 89 -3.87 -2.43 -2.10
C VAL A 89 -3.14 -1.12 -2.32
N GLY A 90 -1.88 -1.03 -1.91
CA GLY A 90 -1.07 0.18 -2.08
C GLY A 90 -0.76 0.51 -3.55
N LEU A 91 -0.37 -0.50 -4.32
CA LEU A 91 0.03 -0.33 -5.73
C LEU A 91 -1.13 -0.09 -6.69
N ILE A 92 -2.31 -0.65 -6.42
CA ILE A 92 -3.45 -0.54 -7.33
C ILE A 92 -4.36 0.61 -6.93
N LEU A 93 -4.77 0.65 -5.65
CA LEU A 93 -5.77 1.60 -5.18
C LEU A 93 -5.30 3.05 -5.33
N GLY A 94 -4.06 3.33 -4.91
CA GLY A 94 -3.49 4.67 -4.98
C GLY A 94 -3.50 5.26 -6.38
N PRO A 95 -2.81 4.63 -7.33
CA PRO A 95 -2.76 5.09 -8.70
C PRO A 95 -4.12 5.20 -9.38
N GLN A 96 -5.01 4.23 -9.19
CA GLN A 96 -6.33 4.25 -9.81
C GLN A 96 -7.19 5.42 -9.30
N LEU A 97 -7.20 5.66 -7.98
CA LEU A 97 -7.99 6.75 -7.41
C LEU A 97 -7.44 8.12 -7.81
N VAL A 98 -6.12 8.31 -7.76
CA VAL A 98 -5.50 9.54 -8.22
C VAL A 98 -5.74 9.76 -9.71
N ALA A 99 -5.68 8.70 -10.53
CA ALA A 99 -6.01 8.78 -11.95
C ALA A 99 -7.47 9.23 -12.17
N ASN A 100 -8.41 8.65 -11.43
CA ASN A 100 -9.83 9.03 -11.48
C ASN A 100 -10.04 10.48 -10.99
N GLN A 101 -9.35 10.92 -9.95
CA GLN A 101 -9.38 12.31 -9.48
C GLN A 101 -8.85 13.29 -10.52
N LYS A 102 -7.81 12.92 -11.27
CA LYS A 102 -7.28 13.73 -12.39
C LYS A 102 -8.30 13.85 -13.53
N VAL A 103 -8.97 12.76 -13.87
CA VAL A 103 -10.02 12.75 -14.91
C VAL A 103 -11.23 13.59 -14.49
N SER A 104 -11.66 13.49 -13.23
CA SER A 104 -12.82 14.23 -12.69
C SER A 104 -12.52 15.70 -12.33
N GLY A 105 -11.27 16.14 -12.42
CA GLY A 105 -10.85 17.48 -12.00
C GLY A 105 -10.77 17.70 -10.50
N SER A 106 -11.18 16.73 -9.68
CA SER A 106 -11.13 16.84 -8.21
C SER A 106 -9.72 16.84 -7.63
N TYR A 107 -8.73 16.40 -8.42
CA TYR A 107 -7.32 16.41 -8.05
C TYR A 107 -6.79 17.82 -7.74
N GLU A 108 -7.13 18.82 -8.57
CA GLU A 108 -6.70 20.21 -8.37
C GLU A 108 -7.34 20.81 -7.12
N TYR A 109 -8.62 20.51 -6.87
CA TYR A 109 -9.29 20.88 -5.62
C TYR A 109 -8.56 20.32 -4.40
N MET A 110 -8.22 19.04 -4.42
CA MET A 110 -7.48 18.40 -3.32
C MET A 110 -6.10 19.06 -3.08
N ARG A 111 -5.44 19.50 -4.13
CA ARG A 111 -4.15 20.19 -4.04
C ARG A 111 -4.26 21.62 -3.51
N SER A 112 -5.39 22.26 -3.66
CA SER A 112 -5.65 23.63 -3.14
C SER A 112 -5.92 23.66 -1.63
N LEU A 113 -6.22 22.51 -1.02
CA LEU A 113 -6.47 22.44 0.41
C LEU A 113 -5.19 22.76 1.23
N PRO A 114 -5.32 23.55 2.30
CA PRO A 114 -4.19 23.95 3.15
C PRO A 114 -3.76 22.82 4.11
N VAL A 115 -3.61 21.61 3.58
CA VAL A 115 -3.23 20.40 4.31
C VAL A 115 -1.78 20.02 3.96
N SER A 116 -1.00 19.60 4.95
CA SER A 116 0.38 19.18 4.69
C SER A 116 0.43 17.87 3.91
N ARG A 117 1.42 17.75 3.02
CA ARG A 117 1.61 16.54 2.19
C ARG A 117 1.81 15.29 3.02
N SER A 118 2.46 15.41 4.18
CA SER A 118 2.66 14.28 5.10
C SER A 118 1.34 13.80 5.70
N VAL A 119 0.40 14.70 5.96
CA VAL A 119 -0.95 14.35 6.43
C VAL A 119 -1.70 13.57 5.36
N THR A 120 -1.67 14.04 4.12
CA THR A 120 -2.36 13.36 3.01
C THR A 120 -1.78 11.96 2.76
N ALA A 121 -0.45 11.84 2.74
CA ALA A 121 0.22 10.54 2.56
C ALA A 121 -0.05 9.57 3.73
N ALA A 122 -0.03 10.07 4.98
CA ALA A 122 -0.31 9.26 6.16
C ALA A 122 -1.78 8.81 6.20
N ALA A 123 -2.72 9.70 5.87
CA ALA A 123 -4.15 9.35 5.78
C ALA A 123 -4.39 8.29 4.71
N TRP A 124 -3.72 8.43 3.56
CA TRP A 124 -3.79 7.46 2.49
C TRP A 124 -3.25 6.09 2.89
N TYR A 125 -2.10 6.06 3.55
CA TYR A 125 -1.52 4.84 4.10
C TYR A 125 -2.48 4.11 5.06
N THR A 126 -3.14 4.87 5.95
CA THR A 126 -4.13 4.30 6.88
C THR A 126 -5.31 3.65 6.15
N VAL A 127 -5.79 4.29 5.08
CA VAL A 127 -6.87 3.74 4.24
C VAL A 127 -6.44 2.44 3.56
N CYS A 128 -5.21 2.38 3.05
CA CYS A 128 -4.66 1.15 2.47
C CYS A 128 -4.51 0.03 3.51
N LEU A 129 -4.08 0.35 4.73
CA LEU A 129 -4.03 -0.62 5.83
C LEU A 129 -5.42 -1.18 6.17
N LEU A 130 -6.43 -0.31 6.26
CA LEU A 130 -7.81 -0.71 6.56
C LEU A 130 -8.38 -1.64 5.49
N GLY A 131 -7.97 -1.48 4.23
CA GLY A 131 -8.39 -2.38 3.16
C GLY A 131 -7.58 -3.68 3.07
N GLY A 132 -6.27 -3.60 3.32
CA GLY A 132 -5.35 -4.73 3.14
C GLY A 132 -5.30 -5.71 4.32
N VAL A 133 -5.31 -5.19 5.56
CA VAL A 133 -5.17 -6.02 6.77
C VAL A 133 -6.31 -7.03 6.95
N PRO A 134 -7.59 -6.66 6.79
CA PRO A 134 -8.67 -7.64 6.87
C PRO A 134 -8.55 -8.76 5.84
N ALA A 135 -8.20 -8.42 4.61
CA ALA A 135 -7.98 -9.40 3.54
C ALA A 135 -6.82 -10.35 3.85
N MET A 136 -5.72 -9.81 4.38
CA MET A 136 -4.59 -10.60 4.85
C MET A 136 -4.99 -11.59 5.94
N VAL A 137 -5.70 -11.13 6.98
CA VAL A 137 -6.12 -11.97 8.11
C VAL A 137 -7.04 -13.09 7.66
N ILE A 138 -8.03 -12.79 6.81
CA ILE A 138 -8.95 -13.79 6.26
C ILE A 138 -8.20 -14.82 5.40
N ALA A 139 -7.29 -14.38 4.55
CA ALA A 139 -6.51 -15.28 3.70
C ALA A 139 -5.60 -16.21 4.53
N LEU A 140 -4.98 -15.69 5.60
CA LEU A 140 -4.20 -16.51 6.55
C LEU A 140 -5.08 -17.54 7.26
N GLY A 141 -6.24 -17.14 7.77
CA GLY A 141 -7.17 -18.06 8.44
C GLY A 141 -7.66 -19.16 7.50
N VAL A 142 -7.96 -18.83 6.24
CA VAL A 142 -8.33 -19.84 5.23
C VAL A 142 -7.17 -20.76 4.91
N ALA A 143 -5.94 -20.24 4.83
CA ALA A 143 -4.76 -21.05 4.58
C ALA A 143 -4.48 -22.04 5.72
N GLU A 144 -4.59 -21.58 6.97
CA GLU A 144 -4.45 -22.43 8.16
C GLU A 144 -5.49 -23.54 8.19
N LEU A 145 -6.78 -23.20 7.98
CA LEU A 145 -7.87 -24.17 7.94
C LEU A 145 -7.74 -25.17 6.80
N ARG A 146 -7.28 -24.73 5.62
CA ARG A 146 -7.22 -25.58 4.43
C ARG A 146 -6.03 -26.51 4.40
N TYR A 147 -4.87 -26.01 4.86
CA TYR A 147 -3.62 -26.77 4.80
C TYR A 147 -3.24 -27.43 6.12
N GLY A 148 -3.92 -27.09 7.22
CA GLY A 148 -3.62 -27.62 8.55
C GLY A 148 -2.23 -27.23 9.06
N ILE A 149 -1.70 -26.09 8.60
CA ILE A 149 -0.36 -25.64 8.93
C ILE A 149 -0.40 -24.81 10.20
N PRO A 150 0.33 -25.16 11.25
CA PRO A 150 0.42 -24.32 12.44
C PRO A 150 1.19 -23.05 12.12
N LEU A 151 0.48 -21.93 12.05
CA LEU A 151 1.09 -20.61 11.93
C LEU A 151 1.54 -20.14 13.32
N HIS A 152 2.79 -19.74 13.43
CA HIS A 152 3.35 -19.18 14.66
C HIS A 152 3.47 -17.67 14.50
N ILE A 153 2.44 -16.96 14.98
CA ILE A 153 2.40 -15.49 14.87
C ILE A 153 3.32 -14.90 15.94
N SER A 154 4.43 -14.32 15.49
CA SER A 154 5.34 -13.59 16.37
C SER A 154 5.01 -12.11 16.44
N ALA A 155 5.50 -11.39 17.46
CA ALA A 155 5.32 -9.93 17.58
C ALA A 155 5.93 -9.16 16.38
N TRP A 156 6.86 -9.77 15.65
CA TRP A 156 7.48 -9.22 14.43
C TRP A 156 6.51 -9.10 13.25
N ILE A 157 5.31 -9.69 13.34
CA ILE A 157 4.25 -9.53 12.32
C ILE A 157 3.83 -8.06 12.21
N ILE A 158 3.81 -7.30 13.31
CA ILE A 158 3.40 -5.90 13.32
C ILE A 158 4.32 -5.05 12.44
N PRO A 159 5.65 -4.99 12.69
CA PRO A 159 6.54 -4.24 11.82
C PRO A 159 6.60 -4.79 10.39
N ALA A 160 6.48 -6.10 10.18
CA ALA A 160 6.42 -6.69 8.84
C ALA A 160 5.21 -6.17 8.04
N VAL A 161 4.01 -6.19 8.62
CA VAL A 161 2.78 -5.68 8.01
C VAL A 161 2.88 -4.18 7.73
N LEU A 162 3.33 -3.41 8.73
CA LEU A 162 3.43 -1.96 8.60
C LEU A 162 4.43 -1.55 7.52
N LEU A 163 5.62 -2.13 7.49
CA LEU A 163 6.64 -1.80 6.50
C LEU A 163 6.25 -2.25 5.09
N THR A 164 5.72 -3.47 4.95
CA THR A 164 5.26 -4.00 3.66
C THR A 164 4.16 -3.12 3.07
N SER A 165 3.12 -2.84 3.86
CA SER A 165 2.01 -1.99 3.43
C SER A 165 2.47 -0.56 3.16
N PHE A 166 3.35 0.01 4.00
CA PHE A 166 3.87 1.36 3.82
C PHE A 166 4.68 1.49 2.53
N THR A 167 5.61 0.56 2.29
CA THR A 167 6.45 0.59 1.09
C THR A 167 5.60 0.45 -0.18
N GLY A 168 4.66 -0.50 -0.21
CA GLY A 168 3.73 -0.66 -1.33
C GLY A 168 2.87 0.58 -1.56
N THR A 169 2.32 1.15 -0.49
CA THR A 169 1.49 2.36 -0.57
C THR A 169 2.28 3.57 -1.06
N MET A 170 3.47 3.81 -0.52
CA MET A 170 4.29 4.95 -0.92
C MET A 170 4.81 4.80 -2.35
N LEU A 171 5.12 3.59 -2.80
CA LEU A 171 5.49 3.32 -4.19
C LEU A 171 4.33 3.62 -5.14
N GLY A 172 3.14 3.09 -4.87
CA GLY A 172 1.94 3.39 -5.65
C GLY A 172 1.59 4.89 -5.65
N TYR A 173 1.69 5.53 -4.50
CA TYR A 173 1.44 6.95 -4.34
C TYR A 173 2.44 7.82 -5.12
N ALA A 174 3.72 7.45 -5.10
CA ALA A 174 4.76 8.12 -5.88
C ALA A 174 4.48 8.01 -7.39
N LEU A 175 4.16 6.81 -7.88
CA LEU A 175 3.79 6.58 -9.28
C LEU A 175 2.57 7.41 -9.69
N ALA A 176 1.54 7.43 -8.85
CA ALA A 176 0.31 8.17 -9.10
C ALA A 176 0.52 9.68 -9.30
N HIS A 177 1.45 10.26 -8.57
CA HIS A 177 1.75 11.69 -8.61
C HIS A 177 2.86 12.06 -9.59
N ALA A 178 3.76 11.12 -9.90
CA ALA A 178 4.85 11.35 -10.84
C ALA A 178 4.37 11.35 -12.31
N ILE A 179 3.34 10.55 -12.61
CA ILE A 179 2.85 10.38 -13.98
C ILE A 179 1.65 11.31 -14.20
N GLY A 180 1.79 12.26 -15.13
CA GLY A 180 0.73 13.24 -15.44
C GLY A 180 -0.50 12.61 -16.10
N ASN A 181 -0.30 11.65 -17.01
CA ASN A 181 -1.39 11.03 -17.76
C ASN A 181 -2.05 9.90 -16.93
N PRO A 182 -3.36 9.98 -16.64
CA PRO A 182 -4.09 8.98 -15.85
C PRO A 182 -4.07 7.58 -16.47
N MET A 183 -4.20 7.47 -17.78
CA MET A 183 -4.19 6.18 -18.48
C MET A 183 -2.80 5.53 -18.43
N ALA A 184 -1.74 6.31 -18.63
CA ALA A 184 -0.37 5.83 -18.49
C ALA A 184 -0.08 5.36 -17.04
N THR A 185 -0.61 6.07 -16.04
CA THR A 185 -0.50 5.66 -14.64
C THR A 185 -1.09 4.27 -14.41
N GLN A 186 -2.30 4.03 -14.92
CA GLN A 186 -2.97 2.73 -14.78
C GLN A 186 -2.21 1.61 -15.49
N LEU A 187 -1.76 1.84 -16.74
CA LEU A 187 -1.01 0.85 -17.50
C LEU A 187 0.33 0.49 -16.85
N ILE A 188 1.10 1.49 -16.42
CA ILE A 188 2.39 1.26 -15.76
C ILE A 188 2.21 0.51 -14.45
N THR A 189 1.19 0.87 -13.67
CA THR A 189 0.86 0.17 -12.43
C THR A 189 0.51 -1.29 -12.70
N GLN A 190 -0.31 -1.55 -13.72
CA GLN A 190 -0.70 -2.91 -14.09
C GLN A 190 0.49 -3.74 -14.56
N LEU A 191 1.38 -3.16 -15.38
CA LEU A 191 2.62 -3.83 -15.80
C LEU A 191 3.52 -4.15 -14.60
N LEU A 192 3.64 -3.22 -13.64
CA LEU A 192 4.42 -3.44 -12.42
C LEU A 192 3.83 -4.58 -11.58
N VAL A 193 2.51 -4.63 -11.45
CA VAL A 193 1.82 -5.72 -10.75
C VAL A 193 2.12 -7.06 -11.41
N PHE A 194 2.01 -7.17 -12.72
CA PHE A 194 2.35 -8.41 -13.45
C PHE A 194 3.83 -8.77 -13.31
N ALA A 195 4.71 -7.77 -13.35
CA ALA A 195 6.14 -8.01 -13.13
C ALA A 195 6.42 -8.57 -11.72
N ILE A 196 5.76 -8.02 -10.69
CA ILE A 196 5.91 -8.52 -9.31
C ILE A 196 5.37 -9.95 -9.20
N PHE A 197 4.20 -10.25 -9.76
CA PHE A 197 3.63 -11.60 -9.70
C PHE A 197 4.49 -12.62 -10.44
N GLY A 198 5.04 -12.26 -11.59
CA GLY A 198 5.83 -13.17 -12.42
C GLY A 198 7.28 -13.35 -11.97
N PHE A 199 7.87 -12.31 -11.37
CA PHE A 199 9.32 -12.27 -11.16
C PHE A 199 9.75 -12.09 -9.70
N ALA A 200 8.85 -11.72 -8.77
CA ALA A 200 9.21 -11.62 -7.36
C ALA A 200 9.04 -12.98 -6.64
N PRO A 201 9.97 -13.37 -5.75
CA PRO A 201 9.92 -14.64 -5.02
C PRO A 201 8.96 -14.58 -3.82
N ILE A 202 7.72 -14.15 -4.07
CA ILE A 202 6.68 -14.04 -3.05
C ILE A 202 5.92 -15.37 -2.91
N LEU A 203 5.43 -15.90 -4.05
CA LEU A 203 4.66 -17.15 -4.10
C LEU A 203 5.51 -18.37 -4.48
N PHE A 204 6.66 -18.15 -5.12
CA PHE A 204 7.54 -19.21 -5.57
C PHE A 204 8.89 -19.12 -4.88
N PRO A 205 9.47 -20.26 -4.45
CA PRO A 205 10.79 -20.29 -3.81
C PRO A 205 11.89 -19.80 -4.76
N LEU A 206 12.84 -19.06 -4.21
CA LEU A 206 13.99 -18.55 -4.97
C LEU A 206 14.80 -19.67 -5.65
N ALA A 207 14.84 -20.86 -5.04
CA ALA A 207 15.52 -22.02 -5.57
C ALA A 207 14.96 -22.53 -6.92
N GLN A 208 13.74 -22.13 -7.27
CA GLN A 208 13.10 -22.48 -8.55
C GLN A 208 13.32 -21.39 -9.63
N MET A 209 13.97 -20.29 -9.27
CA MET A 209 14.22 -19.18 -10.17
C MET A 209 15.63 -19.23 -10.75
N PRO A 210 15.86 -18.69 -11.98
CA PRO A 210 17.20 -18.52 -12.53
C PRO A 210 18.05 -17.62 -11.61
N ALA A 211 19.36 -17.90 -11.51
CA ALA A 211 20.27 -17.18 -10.62
C ALA A 211 20.26 -15.67 -10.82
N TRP A 212 20.26 -15.19 -12.09
CA TRP A 212 20.21 -13.77 -12.41
C TRP A 212 18.96 -13.05 -11.83
N LEU A 213 17.83 -13.79 -11.77
CA LEU A 213 16.59 -13.23 -11.20
C LEU A 213 16.66 -13.16 -9.67
N GLY A 214 17.34 -14.13 -9.06
CA GLY A 214 17.63 -14.12 -7.63
C GLY A 214 18.48 -12.93 -7.22
N ASP A 215 19.54 -12.65 -7.98
CA ASP A 215 20.43 -11.50 -7.75
C ASP A 215 19.70 -10.19 -7.96
N LEU A 216 18.85 -10.09 -8.98
CA LEU A 216 18.02 -8.91 -9.22
C LEU A 216 17.06 -8.66 -8.07
N ASN A 217 16.38 -9.68 -7.58
CA ASN A 217 15.43 -9.58 -6.47
C ASN A 217 16.08 -9.20 -5.13
N TRP A 218 17.40 -9.38 -4.98
CA TRP A 218 18.12 -8.92 -3.80
C TRP A 218 18.05 -7.40 -3.62
N TRP A 219 18.05 -6.65 -4.70
CA TRP A 219 17.98 -5.19 -4.68
C TRP A 219 16.56 -4.65 -4.50
N PHE A 220 15.52 -5.43 -4.83
CA PHE A 220 14.14 -5.01 -4.75
C PHE A 220 13.50 -5.33 -3.39
N PRO A 221 12.54 -4.51 -2.91
CA PRO A 221 11.90 -4.71 -1.61
C PRO A 221 11.01 -5.96 -1.57
N PHE A 222 10.51 -6.45 -2.70
CA PHE A 222 9.48 -7.49 -2.78
C PHE A 222 9.92 -8.82 -2.16
N ARG A 223 11.15 -9.23 -2.39
CA ARG A 223 11.76 -10.40 -1.74
C ARG A 223 11.78 -10.23 -0.22
N HIS A 224 12.30 -9.11 0.23
CA HIS A 224 12.44 -8.81 1.66
C HIS A 224 11.10 -8.69 2.39
N MET A 225 10.04 -8.19 1.69
CA MET A 225 8.68 -8.20 2.22
C MET A 225 8.20 -9.63 2.49
N ALA A 226 8.46 -10.56 1.56
CA ALA A 226 8.09 -11.96 1.71
C ALA A 226 8.90 -12.64 2.82
N ASP A 227 10.20 -12.38 2.90
CA ASP A 227 11.10 -13.00 3.87
C ASP A 227 10.76 -12.54 5.31
N VAL A 228 10.54 -11.24 5.56
CA VAL A 228 10.15 -10.75 6.90
C VAL A 228 8.75 -11.21 7.29
N MET A 229 7.81 -11.27 6.36
CA MET A 229 6.46 -11.79 6.62
C MET A 229 6.50 -13.28 6.96
N ARG A 230 7.28 -14.05 6.21
CA ARG A 230 7.46 -15.49 6.43
C ARG A 230 8.09 -15.78 7.77
N SER A 231 9.16 -15.08 8.13
CA SER A 231 9.82 -15.24 9.42
C SER A 231 8.93 -14.85 10.59
N ALA A 232 8.02 -13.88 10.39
CA ALA A 232 7.06 -13.48 11.43
C ALA A 232 5.91 -14.47 11.63
N LEU A 233 5.67 -15.35 10.63
CA LEU A 233 4.60 -16.35 10.63
C LEU A 233 5.09 -17.79 10.83
N THR A 234 6.41 -18.02 10.90
CA THR A 234 7.01 -19.35 11.08
C THR A 234 8.00 -19.36 12.23
N THR A 235 8.29 -20.55 12.75
CA THR A 235 9.27 -20.75 13.84
C THR A 235 10.72 -20.80 13.38
N THR A 236 10.98 -20.76 12.07
CA THR A 236 12.34 -20.80 11.54
C THR A 236 12.95 -19.39 11.55
N PRO A 237 13.84 -19.08 12.53
CA PRO A 237 14.55 -17.82 12.49
C PRO A 237 15.55 -17.86 11.34
N ASP A 238 15.33 -17.05 10.34
CA ASP A 238 16.32 -16.83 9.29
C ASP A 238 17.28 -15.72 9.75
N SER A 239 18.58 -16.00 9.72
CA SER A 239 19.61 -15.02 10.04
C SER A 239 19.58 -13.78 9.13
N ALA A 240 18.95 -13.90 7.96
CA ALA A 240 18.77 -12.81 6.99
C ALA A 240 17.61 -11.87 7.32
N VAL A 241 16.77 -12.17 8.33
CA VAL A 241 15.57 -11.38 8.65
C VAL A 241 15.91 -9.95 9.06
N ALA A 242 16.95 -9.76 9.87
CA ALA A 242 17.40 -8.42 10.26
C ALA A 242 17.79 -7.58 9.05
N THR A 243 18.51 -8.17 8.08
CA THR A 243 18.85 -7.53 6.82
C THR A 243 17.59 -7.18 6.02
N GLY A 244 16.60 -8.08 5.98
CA GLY A 244 15.30 -7.83 5.34
C GLY A 244 14.59 -6.60 5.90
N TYR A 245 14.52 -6.44 7.22
CA TYR A 245 13.94 -5.25 7.86
C TYR A 245 14.72 -3.98 7.53
N VAL A 246 16.05 -4.03 7.55
CA VAL A 246 16.89 -2.86 7.19
C VAL A 246 16.64 -2.44 5.75
N VAL A 247 16.63 -3.38 4.82
CA VAL A 247 16.36 -3.10 3.40
C VAL A 247 14.96 -2.51 3.23
N LEU A 248 13.94 -3.05 3.93
CA LEU A 248 12.58 -2.51 3.87
C LEU A 248 12.48 -1.09 4.44
N VAL A 249 13.17 -0.78 5.52
CA VAL A 249 13.22 0.59 6.08
C VAL A 249 13.87 1.54 5.08
N VAL A 250 14.95 1.15 4.42
CA VAL A 250 15.61 1.96 3.39
C VAL A 250 14.66 2.20 2.21
N TRP A 251 14.00 1.16 1.72
CA TRP A 251 13.03 1.29 0.64
C TRP A 251 11.80 2.11 1.04
N ALA A 252 11.30 1.92 2.27
CA ALA A 252 10.19 2.71 2.81
C ALA A 252 10.54 4.21 2.84
N ALA A 253 11.75 4.55 3.31
CA ALA A 253 12.25 5.92 3.32
C ALA A 253 12.43 6.47 1.89
N ALA A 254 13.00 5.68 0.98
CA ALA A 254 13.17 6.07 -0.42
C ALA A 254 11.83 6.30 -1.13
N CYS A 255 10.85 5.39 -0.95
CA CYS A 255 9.51 5.55 -1.53
C CYS A 255 8.77 6.75 -0.94
N ALA A 256 8.89 7.00 0.38
CA ALA A 256 8.31 8.18 1.02
C ALA A 256 8.95 9.49 0.49
N ALA A 257 10.26 9.51 0.30
CA ALA A 257 10.97 10.65 -0.27
C ALA A 257 10.54 10.90 -1.73
N LEU A 258 10.43 9.84 -2.54
CA LEU A 258 9.95 9.92 -3.92
C LEU A 258 8.50 10.42 -3.98
N ALA A 259 7.63 9.94 -3.11
CA ALA A 259 6.26 10.40 -3.00
C ALA A 259 6.19 11.89 -2.62
N GLY A 260 6.98 12.32 -1.64
CA GLY A 260 7.09 13.71 -1.23
C GLY A 260 7.61 14.62 -2.36
N TYR A 261 8.61 14.14 -3.11
CA TYR A 261 9.15 14.84 -4.27
C TYR A 261 8.13 14.96 -5.41
N ALA A 262 7.46 13.86 -5.75
CA ALA A 262 6.43 13.84 -6.79
C ALA A 262 5.28 14.80 -6.48
N LEU A 263 4.83 14.86 -5.22
CA LEU A 263 3.86 15.84 -4.75
C LEU A 263 4.35 17.28 -4.82
N GLY A 264 5.67 17.48 -4.77
CA GLY A 264 6.32 18.80 -4.81
C GLY A 264 6.42 19.43 -6.18
N ARG A 265 6.44 18.62 -7.22
CA ARG A 265 6.49 19.11 -8.59
C ARG A 265 5.17 19.78 -8.94
N ARG A 266 5.23 21.04 -9.30
CA ARG A 266 4.15 21.72 -10.01
C ARG A 266 4.25 21.28 -11.47
N PRO A 267 3.14 20.88 -12.10
CA PRO A 267 3.13 20.69 -13.55
C PRO A 267 3.43 22.01 -14.26
#